data_992a428ab3d406434e39c7f2542b86fa
#
_entry.id   992a428ab3d406434e39c7f2542b86fa
#
_cell.length_a   1.000
_cell.length_b   1.000
_cell.length_c   1.000
_cell.angle_alpha   90.00
_cell.angle_beta   90.00
_cell.angle_gamma   90.00
#
_symmetry.space_group_name_H-M   'P 1'
#
loop_
_entity.id
_entity.type
_entity.pdbx_description
1 polymer ?
#
loop_
_entity_poly.entity_id
_entity_poly.type
_entity_poly.pdbx_seq_one_letter_code
_entity_poly.pdbx_strand_id
1 'polypeptide(L)'
;MEAQTGEIKASVGSDSILQESGLVRTASLLAALETKAIKLSDTIDVGNGILAIGKDTLCDHNWHRGGYGKITVEQGFGVASNITNYKIVKKAFENGQVFAEALAKYGYQVKDTSLVYNPLGYGIPTTPLQNLTFFNYIAKSKTAIKEALEYSVSDGLAKPAQSDKVKVAGATGTIQLSNGEYAVEFCGYFPADNPKYSIIVSINKKEIPASGGLMAGDVFKQIVDIMNER
;
A
#
# COMPACT_ATOMS: atom_id res chain seq x y z
N MET A 1 3.44 13.25 10.90
CA MET A 1 3.09 12.68 12.24
C MET A 1 4.38 12.23 12.91
N GLU A 2 4.57 12.59 14.16
CA GLU A 2 5.69 12.07 14.94
C GLU A 2 5.44 10.60 15.31
N ALA A 3 6.42 9.74 15.05
CA ALA A 3 6.19 8.30 15.15
C ALA A 3 5.88 7.84 16.58
N GLN A 4 6.57 8.33 17.58
CA GLN A 4 6.42 7.87 18.97
C GLN A 4 5.13 8.36 19.63
N THR A 5 4.80 9.64 19.48
CA THR A 5 3.64 10.27 20.12
C THR A 5 2.35 10.15 19.33
N GLY A 6 2.45 10.02 17.99
CA GLY A 6 1.31 10.10 17.08
C GLY A 6 0.81 11.54 16.85
N GLU A 7 1.56 12.54 17.34
CA GLU A 7 1.20 13.95 17.16
C GLU A 7 1.34 14.39 15.70
N ILE A 8 0.35 15.07 15.16
CA ILE A 8 0.40 15.65 13.84
C ILE A 8 1.21 16.95 13.90
N LYS A 9 2.41 16.95 13.33
CA LYS A 9 3.29 18.13 13.32
C LYS A 9 2.98 19.11 12.20
N ALA A 10 2.42 18.63 11.08
CA ALA A 10 1.98 19.47 9.97
C ALA A 10 0.87 18.77 9.18
N SER A 11 -0.08 19.54 8.68
CA SER A 11 -1.12 19.11 7.74
C SER A 11 -1.34 20.20 6.71
N VAL A 12 -1.41 19.82 5.43
CA VAL A 12 -1.68 20.72 4.31
C VAL A 12 -2.77 20.10 3.45
N GLY A 13 -3.78 20.87 3.10
CA GLY A 13 -4.96 20.37 2.39
C GLY A 13 -5.96 19.70 3.33
N SER A 14 -6.70 18.72 2.84
CA SER A 14 -7.71 18.01 3.63
C SER A 14 -7.23 16.60 4.01
N ASP A 15 -7.22 16.32 5.30
CA ASP A 15 -6.90 15.01 5.88
C ASP A 15 -8.14 14.14 6.14
N SER A 16 -9.32 14.66 5.85
CA SER A 16 -10.64 14.06 6.15
C SER A 16 -11.43 13.64 4.91
N ILE A 17 -10.87 13.78 3.70
CA ILE A 17 -11.53 13.29 2.48
C ILE A 17 -11.67 11.77 2.55
N LEU A 18 -12.93 11.30 2.56
CA LEU A 18 -13.24 9.88 2.57
C LEU A 18 -13.33 9.36 1.15
N GLN A 19 -12.37 8.54 0.75
CA GLN A 19 -12.30 7.94 -0.60
C GLN A 19 -11.60 6.58 -0.57
N GLU A 20 -11.77 5.80 -1.62
CA GLU A 20 -11.02 4.55 -1.78
C GLU A 20 -9.52 4.83 -1.93
N SER A 21 -8.69 3.92 -1.41
CA SER A 21 -7.23 4.09 -1.36
C SER A 21 -6.50 2.81 -1.69
N GLY A 22 -5.54 2.90 -2.61
CA GLY A 22 -4.65 1.80 -2.93
C GLY A 22 -3.69 1.42 -1.80
N LEU A 23 -3.53 2.24 -0.77
CA LEU A 23 -2.71 1.96 0.42
C LEU A 23 -3.29 0.84 1.31
N VAL A 24 -4.59 0.53 1.18
CA VAL A 24 -5.26 -0.59 1.86
C VAL A 24 -4.58 -1.93 1.56
N ARG A 25 -3.89 -2.07 0.41
CA ARG A 25 -3.07 -3.25 0.09
C ARG A 25 -2.06 -3.59 1.19
N THR A 26 -1.54 -2.58 1.87
CA THR A 26 -0.61 -2.77 3.00
C THR A 26 -1.30 -3.45 4.17
N ALA A 27 -2.53 -3.05 4.49
CA ALA A 27 -3.32 -3.71 5.53
C ALA A 27 -3.71 -5.15 5.12
N SER A 28 -4.02 -5.37 3.84
CA SER A 28 -4.33 -6.69 3.29
C SER A 28 -3.14 -7.65 3.42
N LEU A 29 -1.92 -7.18 3.09
CA LEU A 29 -0.71 -7.97 3.26
C LEU A 29 -0.43 -8.25 4.75
N LEU A 30 -0.52 -7.24 5.62
CA LEU A 30 -0.29 -7.43 7.04
C LEU A 30 -1.28 -8.46 7.63
N ALA A 31 -2.56 -8.32 7.32
CA ALA A 31 -3.59 -9.27 7.77
C ALA A 31 -3.30 -10.70 7.28
N ALA A 32 -2.86 -10.87 6.02
CA ALA A 32 -2.50 -12.18 5.49
C ALA A 32 -1.25 -12.77 6.18
N LEU A 33 -0.23 -11.97 6.44
CA LEU A 33 0.99 -12.41 7.16
C LEU A 33 0.69 -12.85 8.60
N GLU A 34 -0.23 -12.16 9.28
CA GLU A 34 -0.61 -12.50 10.66
C GLU A 34 -1.31 -13.85 10.79
N THR A 35 -1.97 -14.35 9.72
CA THR A 35 -2.53 -15.71 9.71
C THR A 35 -1.47 -16.78 9.72
N LYS A 36 -0.20 -16.45 9.41
CA LYS A 36 0.93 -17.37 9.19
C LYS A 36 0.74 -18.34 8.01
N ALA A 37 -0.36 -18.24 7.26
CA ALA A 37 -0.58 -19.01 6.03
C ALA A 37 0.29 -18.51 4.87
N ILE A 38 0.83 -17.29 5.00
CA ILE A 38 1.65 -16.61 3.99
C ILE A 38 2.96 -16.12 4.63
N LYS A 39 4.04 -16.20 3.85
CA LYS A 39 5.34 -15.59 4.16
C LYS A 39 5.76 -14.69 3.01
N LEU A 40 6.58 -13.68 3.27
CA LEU A 40 7.12 -12.78 2.24
C LEU A 40 7.94 -13.53 1.17
N SER A 41 8.62 -14.61 1.57
CA SER A 41 9.42 -15.47 0.69
C SER A 41 8.60 -16.48 -0.13
N ASP A 42 7.30 -16.63 0.13
CA ASP A 42 6.46 -17.56 -0.65
C ASP A 42 6.39 -17.11 -2.10
N THR A 43 6.51 -18.07 -3.04
CA THR A 43 6.40 -17.78 -4.46
C THR A 43 4.94 -17.80 -4.91
N ILE A 44 4.55 -16.77 -5.65
CA ILE A 44 3.24 -16.63 -6.27
C ILE A 44 3.43 -16.57 -7.79
N ASP A 45 2.70 -17.41 -8.51
CA ASP A 45 2.64 -17.35 -9.97
C ASP A 45 1.56 -16.35 -10.39
N VAL A 46 1.96 -15.21 -10.94
CA VAL A 46 1.06 -14.18 -11.48
C VAL A 46 0.96 -14.25 -13.01
N GLY A 47 1.67 -15.20 -13.62
CA GLY A 47 1.61 -15.48 -15.06
C GLY A 47 1.94 -14.28 -15.92
N ASN A 48 1.16 -14.10 -16.98
CA ASN A 48 1.29 -12.99 -17.91
C ASN A 48 0.63 -11.67 -17.39
N GLY A 49 0.24 -11.62 -16.12
CA GLY A 49 -0.38 -10.43 -15.52
C GLY A 49 -1.89 -10.32 -15.77
N ILE A 50 -2.55 -11.38 -16.22
CA ILE A 50 -4.01 -11.46 -16.38
C ILE A 50 -4.54 -12.69 -15.64
N LEU A 51 -5.55 -12.49 -14.80
CA LEU A 51 -6.22 -13.55 -14.05
C LEU A 51 -7.74 -13.42 -14.16
N ALA A 52 -8.38 -14.40 -14.80
CA ALA A 52 -9.84 -14.51 -14.81
C ALA A 52 -10.34 -15.17 -13.51
N ILE A 53 -11.36 -14.59 -12.90
CA ILE A 53 -11.97 -15.03 -11.64
C ILE A 53 -13.49 -14.99 -11.81
N GLY A 54 -14.08 -16.09 -12.23
CA GLY A 54 -15.49 -16.14 -12.58
C GLY A 54 -15.81 -15.18 -13.72
N LYS A 55 -16.61 -14.14 -13.46
CA LYS A 55 -16.93 -13.07 -14.43
C LYS A 55 -15.97 -11.89 -14.38
N ASP A 56 -15.10 -11.85 -13.38
CA ASP A 56 -14.15 -10.76 -13.16
C ASP A 56 -12.79 -11.05 -13.78
N THR A 57 -12.03 -10.01 -14.07
CA THR A 57 -10.65 -10.12 -14.55
C THR A 57 -9.77 -9.14 -13.78
N LEU A 58 -8.72 -9.66 -13.14
CA LEU A 58 -7.67 -8.85 -12.57
C LEU A 58 -6.50 -8.75 -13.52
N CYS A 59 -5.98 -7.53 -13.69
CA CYS A 59 -4.78 -7.26 -14.47
C CYS A 59 -3.72 -6.60 -13.61
N ASP A 60 -2.48 -7.06 -13.71
CA ASP A 60 -1.31 -6.33 -13.23
C ASP A 60 -0.97 -5.21 -14.22
N HIS A 61 -0.39 -4.11 -13.76
CA HIS A 61 -0.13 -2.93 -14.59
C HIS A 61 0.80 -3.22 -15.79
N ASN A 62 1.58 -4.30 -15.74
CA ASN A 62 2.52 -4.70 -16.81
C ASN A 62 2.00 -5.86 -17.69
N TRP A 63 0.72 -6.19 -17.64
CA TRP A 63 0.12 -7.29 -18.42
C TRP A 63 0.45 -7.20 -19.92
N HIS A 64 0.47 -5.99 -20.47
CA HIS A 64 0.81 -5.73 -21.88
C HIS A 64 2.30 -5.92 -22.22
N ARG A 65 3.15 -6.16 -21.20
CA ARG A 65 4.57 -6.46 -21.32
C ARG A 65 4.92 -7.89 -20.89
N GLY A 66 3.91 -8.77 -20.76
CA GLY A 66 4.07 -10.18 -20.45
C GLY A 66 3.98 -10.56 -18.96
N GLY A 67 3.59 -9.63 -18.10
CA GLY A 67 3.43 -9.89 -16.67
C GLY A 67 4.76 -10.08 -15.91
N TYR A 68 4.67 -10.64 -14.70
CA TYR A 68 5.82 -10.87 -13.83
C TYR A 68 6.20 -12.37 -13.69
N GLY A 69 5.35 -13.29 -14.19
CA GLY A 69 5.59 -14.73 -14.06
C GLY A 69 5.51 -15.20 -12.60
N LYS A 70 6.57 -15.82 -12.12
CA LYS A 70 6.69 -16.27 -10.73
C LYS A 70 7.54 -15.29 -9.93
N ILE A 71 6.96 -14.71 -8.88
CA ILE A 71 7.60 -13.72 -8.01
C ILE A 71 7.31 -14.07 -6.55
N THR A 72 8.12 -13.55 -5.62
CA THR A 72 7.82 -13.69 -4.19
C THR A 72 6.67 -12.78 -3.79
N VAL A 73 6.04 -13.06 -2.64
CA VAL A 73 5.02 -12.16 -2.05
C VAL A 73 5.59 -10.75 -1.86
N GLU A 74 6.84 -10.64 -1.37
CA GLU A 74 7.54 -9.37 -1.20
C GLU A 74 7.70 -8.62 -2.52
N GLN A 75 8.20 -9.30 -3.57
CA GLN A 75 8.30 -8.72 -4.91
C GLN A 75 6.94 -8.30 -5.45
N GLY A 76 5.92 -9.15 -5.30
CA GLY A 76 4.57 -8.86 -5.76
C GLY A 76 3.94 -7.64 -5.06
N PHE A 77 4.21 -7.47 -3.76
CA PHE A 77 3.83 -6.25 -3.04
C PHE A 77 4.63 -5.03 -3.55
N GLY A 78 5.95 -5.16 -3.68
CA GLY A 78 6.82 -4.08 -4.15
C GLY A 78 6.46 -3.55 -5.54
N VAL A 79 5.99 -4.42 -6.45
CA VAL A 79 5.51 -4.02 -7.78
C VAL A 79 4.00 -3.79 -7.85
N ALA A 80 3.31 -3.75 -6.71
CA ALA A 80 1.88 -3.54 -6.59
C ALA A 80 1.03 -4.48 -7.46
N SER A 81 1.42 -5.77 -7.55
CA SER A 81 0.67 -6.78 -8.30
C SER A 81 -0.71 -7.00 -7.70
N ASN A 82 -1.74 -6.77 -8.49
CA ASN A 82 -3.13 -7.04 -8.13
C ASN A 82 -3.36 -8.53 -7.90
N ILE A 83 -2.76 -9.35 -8.77
CA ILE A 83 -2.90 -10.81 -8.74
C ILE A 83 -2.22 -11.39 -7.50
N THR A 84 -1.03 -10.89 -7.13
CA THR A 84 -0.40 -11.30 -5.86
C THR A 84 -1.30 -10.98 -4.69
N ASN A 85 -1.82 -9.75 -4.60
CA ASN A 85 -2.64 -9.32 -3.48
C ASN A 85 -3.93 -10.16 -3.34
N TYR A 86 -4.60 -10.43 -4.45
CA TYR A 86 -5.74 -11.34 -4.47
C TYR A 86 -5.37 -12.75 -3.99
N LYS A 87 -4.29 -13.34 -4.54
CA LYS A 87 -3.91 -14.73 -4.25
C LYS A 87 -3.50 -14.93 -2.79
N ILE A 88 -2.77 -14.00 -2.18
CA ILE A 88 -2.38 -14.09 -0.77
C ILE A 88 -3.60 -13.98 0.15
N VAL A 89 -4.52 -13.05 -0.12
CA VAL A 89 -5.75 -12.91 0.68
C VAL A 89 -6.65 -14.13 0.50
N LYS A 90 -6.82 -14.63 -0.73
CA LYS A 90 -7.59 -15.84 -1.00
C LYS A 90 -7.01 -17.08 -0.30
N LYS A 91 -5.67 -17.16 -0.15
CA LYS A 91 -5.01 -18.26 0.58
C LYS A 91 -5.14 -18.10 2.10
N ALA A 92 -5.11 -16.86 2.60
CA ALA A 92 -5.09 -16.56 4.03
C ALA A 92 -6.47 -16.56 4.68
N PHE A 93 -7.54 -16.31 3.92
CA PHE A 93 -8.89 -16.14 4.46
C PHE A 93 -9.90 -17.04 3.74
N GLU A 94 -10.77 -17.66 4.53
CA GLU A 94 -11.80 -18.58 4.04
C GLU A 94 -12.84 -17.84 3.17
N ASN A 95 -13.24 -16.64 3.59
CA ASN A 95 -14.22 -15.82 2.91
C ASN A 95 -14.01 -14.32 3.19
N GLY A 96 -14.77 -13.48 2.49
CA GLY A 96 -14.65 -12.02 2.59
C GLY A 96 -15.05 -11.45 3.94
N GLN A 97 -15.94 -12.12 4.69
CA GLN A 97 -16.34 -11.66 6.01
C GLN A 97 -15.17 -11.78 7.00
N VAL A 98 -14.47 -12.91 7.01
CA VAL A 98 -13.28 -13.13 7.87
C VAL A 98 -12.16 -12.15 7.50
N PHE A 99 -11.99 -11.86 6.22
CA PHE A 99 -11.05 -10.84 5.76
C PHE A 99 -11.44 -9.43 6.24
N ALA A 100 -12.72 -9.07 6.13
CA ALA A 100 -13.22 -7.78 6.60
C ALA A 100 -13.00 -7.59 8.11
N GLU A 101 -13.25 -8.64 8.91
CA GLU A 101 -12.98 -8.64 10.36
C GLU A 101 -11.50 -8.48 10.68
N ALA A 102 -10.61 -9.05 9.86
CA ALA A 102 -9.17 -8.87 10.01
C ALA A 102 -8.76 -7.42 9.72
N LEU A 103 -9.32 -6.78 8.68
CA LEU A 103 -9.06 -5.38 8.36
C LEU A 103 -9.63 -4.40 9.41
N ALA A 104 -10.76 -4.76 10.04
CA ALA A 104 -11.37 -3.95 11.10
C ALA A 104 -10.46 -3.75 12.32
N LYS A 105 -9.53 -4.68 12.59
CA LYS A 105 -8.52 -4.56 13.64
C LYS A 105 -7.58 -3.36 13.44
N TYR A 106 -7.42 -2.94 12.18
CA TYR A 106 -6.60 -1.78 11.79
C TYR A 106 -7.44 -0.53 11.53
N GLY A 107 -8.75 -0.58 11.86
CA GLY A 107 -9.67 0.53 11.71
C GLY A 107 -10.33 0.64 10.32
N TYR A 108 -10.05 -0.29 9.39
CA TYR A 108 -10.68 -0.27 8.07
C TYR A 108 -12.07 -0.88 8.10
N GLN A 109 -13.03 -0.19 7.49
CA GLN A 109 -14.42 -0.66 7.37
C GLN A 109 -14.69 -1.10 5.93
N VAL A 110 -15.04 -2.37 5.76
CA VAL A 110 -15.37 -2.96 4.46
C VAL A 110 -16.87 -2.85 4.24
N LYS A 111 -17.30 -2.22 3.15
CA LYS A 111 -18.73 -2.04 2.81
C LYS A 111 -19.37 -3.30 2.21
N ASP A 112 -18.60 -4.05 1.45
CA ASP A 112 -18.97 -5.34 0.89
C ASP A 112 -17.85 -6.35 1.14
N THR A 113 -18.08 -7.63 0.98
CA THR A 113 -17.13 -8.68 1.35
C THR A 113 -16.46 -9.34 0.14
N SER A 114 -16.11 -8.57 -0.87
CA SER A 114 -15.41 -9.07 -2.06
C SER A 114 -13.96 -9.43 -1.78
N LEU A 115 -13.59 -10.71 -1.94
CA LEU A 115 -12.17 -11.11 -1.92
C LEU A 115 -11.41 -10.74 -3.21
N VAL A 116 -12.09 -10.27 -4.25
CA VAL A 116 -11.45 -9.88 -5.51
C VAL A 116 -10.95 -8.44 -5.44
N TYR A 117 -11.80 -7.52 -5.01
CA TYR A 117 -11.55 -6.09 -5.09
C TYR A 117 -11.16 -5.44 -3.76
N ASN A 118 -11.72 -5.90 -2.62
CA ASN A 118 -11.36 -5.31 -1.32
C ASN A 118 -9.86 -5.40 -0.99
N PRO A 119 -9.13 -6.50 -1.33
CA PRO A 119 -7.69 -6.53 -1.11
C PRO A 119 -6.92 -5.42 -1.82
N LEU A 120 -7.51 -4.84 -2.86
CA LEU A 120 -6.91 -3.77 -3.66
C LEU A 120 -7.29 -2.36 -3.16
N GLY A 121 -8.25 -2.27 -2.22
CA GLY A 121 -8.75 -1.02 -1.65
C GLY A 121 -10.13 -0.59 -2.14
N TYR A 122 -10.70 -1.25 -3.16
CA TYR A 122 -12.05 -0.97 -3.60
C TYR A 122 -13.09 -1.40 -2.56
N GLY A 123 -14.15 -0.62 -2.38
CA GLY A 123 -15.17 -0.86 -1.36
C GLY A 123 -14.71 -0.55 0.08
N ILE A 124 -13.52 0.02 0.26
CA ILE A 124 -12.94 0.36 1.57
C ILE A 124 -12.55 1.85 1.57
N PRO A 125 -13.51 2.76 1.77
CA PRO A 125 -13.20 4.18 1.86
C PRO A 125 -12.40 4.48 3.13
N THR A 126 -11.34 5.26 2.97
CA THR A 126 -10.44 5.68 4.05
C THR A 126 -10.18 7.19 3.97
N THR A 127 -9.68 7.77 5.04
CA THR A 127 -9.13 9.12 5.02
C THR A 127 -7.60 9.08 4.96
N PRO A 128 -6.93 10.14 4.47
CA PRO A 128 -5.48 10.25 4.56
C PRO A 128 -4.96 10.07 5.99
N LEU A 129 -5.66 10.65 6.97
CA LEU A 129 -5.28 10.52 8.38
C LEU A 129 -5.37 9.08 8.89
N GLN A 130 -6.40 8.34 8.47
CA GLN A 130 -6.54 6.92 8.83
C GLN A 130 -5.39 6.09 8.26
N ASN A 131 -5.05 6.25 6.98
CA ASN A 131 -3.90 5.59 6.37
C ASN A 131 -2.59 5.97 7.06
N LEU A 132 -2.36 7.26 7.34
CA LEU A 132 -1.18 7.72 8.07
C LEU A 132 -1.08 7.09 9.47
N THR A 133 -2.19 7.00 10.19
CA THR A 133 -2.25 6.37 11.53
C THR A 133 -1.89 4.88 11.45
N PHE A 134 -2.38 4.19 10.44
CA PHE A 134 -2.04 2.78 10.22
C PHE A 134 -0.55 2.59 9.89
N PHE A 135 0.04 3.41 9.02
CA PHE A 135 1.48 3.34 8.73
C PHE A 135 2.33 3.71 9.96
N ASN A 136 1.86 4.66 10.79
CA ASN A 136 2.53 4.98 12.05
C ASN A 136 2.46 3.83 13.08
N TYR A 137 1.37 3.07 13.09
CA TYR A 137 1.30 1.82 13.86
C TYR A 137 2.34 0.81 13.37
N ILE A 138 2.45 0.58 12.06
CA ILE A 138 3.47 -0.32 11.49
C ILE A 138 4.89 0.15 11.85
N ALA A 139 5.17 1.44 11.75
CA ALA A 139 6.48 2.02 12.07
C ALA A 139 6.97 1.62 13.46
N LYS A 140 6.06 1.54 14.43
CA LYS A 140 6.34 1.14 15.82
C LYS A 140 6.30 -0.37 16.08
N SER A 141 5.73 -1.14 15.17
CA SER A 141 5.55 -2.59 15.33
C SER A 141 6.85 -3.36 15.01
N LYS A 142 6.89 -4.64 15.43
CA LYS A 142 7.93 -5.60 15.07
C LYS A 142 7.35 -6.66 14.13
N THR A 143 6.77 -6.24 13.01
CA THR A 143 6.10 -7.12 12.07
C THR A 143 6.91 -7.28 10.78
N ALA A 144 6.82 -8.45 10.14
CA ALA A 144 7.53 -8.77 8.91
C ALA A 144 7.17 -7.81 7.74
N ILE A 145 6.02 -7.14 7.79
CA ILE A 145 5.62 -6.20 6.74
C ILE A 145 6.61 -5.04 6.55
N LYS A 146 7.42 -4.73 7.57
CA LYS A 146 8.45 -3.68 7.46
C LYS A 146 9.47 -4.01 6.37
N GLU A 147 9.85 -5.28 6.22
CA GLU A 147 10.74 -5.74 5.16
C GLU A 147 10.14 -5.45 3.78
N ALA A 148 8.85 -5.77 3.58
CA ALA A 148 8.16 -5.49 2.32
C ALA A 148 8.02 -3.98 2.03
N LEU A 149 7.84 -3.14 3.05
CA LEU A 149 7.80 -1.68 2.90
C LEU A 149 9.18 -1.10 2.56
N GLU A 150 10.26 -1.64 3.12
CA GLU A 150 11.62 -1.29 2.76
C GLU A 150 11.95 -1.74 1.33
N TYR A 151 11.62 -2.99 0.97
CA TYR A 151 11.76 -3.52 -0.38
C TYR A 151 11.00 -2.67 -1.43
N SER A 152 9.78 -2.25 -1.10
CA SER A 152 8.98 -1.41 -2.01
C SER A 152 9.71 -0.11 -2.40
N VAL A 153 10.47 0.48 -1.47
CA VAL A 153 11.25 1.71 -1.69
C VAL A 153 12.63 1.42 -2.32
N SER A 154 13.29 0.32 -1.98
CA SER A 154 14.61 0.01 -2.54
C SER A 154 14.53 -0.53 -3.97
N ASP A 155 13.60 -1.44 -4.22
CA ASP A 155 13.54 -2.25 -5.45
C ASP A 155 12.17 -2.27 -6.14
N GLY A 156 11.13 -1.71 -5.48
CA GLY A 156 9.76 -1.68 -5.98
C GLY A 156 9.36 -0.39 -6.68
N LEU A 157 8.04 -0.21 -6.87
CA LEU A 157 7.45 0.97 -7.51
C LEU A 157 7.50 2.23 -6.62
N ALA A 158 7.82 2.08 -5.35
CA ALA A 158 8.02 3.19 -4.41
C ALA A 158 9.43 3.78 -4.46
N LYS A 159 10.30 3.29 -5.34
CA LYS A 159 11.70 3.77 -5.50
C LYS A 159 11.85 5.29 -5.64
N PRO A 160 10.94 6.04 -6.30
CA PRO A 160 11.01 7.50 -6.32
C PRO A 160 10.95 8.18 -4.94
N ALA A 161 10.46 7.49 -3.91
CA ALA A 161 10.47 7.99 -2.53
C ALA A 161 11.78 7.74 -1.78
N GLN A 162 12.75 7.05 -2.40
CA GLN A 162 14.05 6.75 -1.79
C GLN A 162 14.86 8.03 -1.58
N SER A 163 15.36 8.20 -0.36
CA SER A 163 16.31 9.29 -0.01
C SER A 163 17.72 8.75 0.10
N ASP A 164 18.69 9.56 -0.34
CA ASP A 164 20.11 9.26 -0.16
C ASP A 164 20.63 9.65 1.24
N LYS A 165 19.80 10.37 2.02
CA LYS A 165 20.15 10.89 3.35
C LYS A 165 19.71 9.98 4.48
N VAL A 166 18.62 9.23 4.27
CA VAL A 166 18.02 8.39 5.30
C VAL A 166 17.23 7.24 4.68
N LYS A 167 17.27 6.08 5.32
CA LYS A 167 16.49 4.92 4.87
C LYS A 167 15.00 5.16 5.06
N VAL A 168 14.24 4.94 4.01
CA VAL A 168 12.78 5.10 3.97
C VAL A 168 12.10 3.75 3.84
N ALA A 169 10.96 3.58 4.50
CA ALA A 169 10.04 2.46 4.29
C ALA A 169 8.64 3.00 3.99
N GLY A 170 7.96 2.43 3.01
CA GLY A 170 6.62 2.90 2.63
C GLY A 170 6.04 2.16 1.45
N ALA A 171 4.83 2.54 1.07
CA ALA A 171 4.11 1.96 -0.06
C ALA A 171 3.39 3.02 -0.89
N THR A 172 3.21 2.70 -2.17
CA THR A 172 2.41 3.50 -3.10
C THR A 172 0.96 3.05 -3.11
N GLY A 173 0.04 3.98 -3.35
CA GLY A 173 -1.35 3.72 -3.70
C GLY A 173 -1.68 4.41 -5.02
N THR A 174 -2.36 3.70 -5.91
CA THR A 174 -2.99 4.28 -7.09
C THR A 174 -4.27 3.53 -7.36
N ILE A 175 -5.39 4.20 -7.28
CA ILE A 175 -6.71 3.60 -7.48
C ILE A 175 -7.59 4.57 -8.27
N GLN A 176 -8.37 4.05 -9.20
CA GLN A 176 -9.37 4.85 -9.90
C GLN A 176 -10.62 4.98 -9.05
N LEU A 177 -11.05 6.21 -8.83
CA LEU A 177 -12.25 6.55 -8.08
C LEU A 177 -13.51 6.46 -8.94
N SER A 178 -14.67 6.36 -8.31
CA SER A 178 -15.97 6.28 -9.00
C SER A 178 -16.29 7.49 -9.89
N ASN A 179 -15.69 8.65 -9.63
CA ASN A 179 -15.83 9.85 -10.45
C ASN A 179 -14.88 9.89 -11.66
N GLY A 180 -14.09 8.82 -11.88
CA GLY A 180 -13.11 8.72 -12.97
C GLY A 180 -11.74 9.33 -12.67
N GLU A 181 -11.58 10.03 -11.55
CA GLU A 181 -10.29 10.53 -11.08
C GLU A 181 -9.45 9.39 -10.48
N TYR A 182 -8.21 9.67 -10.14
CA TYR A 182 -7.30 8.74 -9.49
C TYR A 182 -6.85 9.29 -8.15
N ALA A 183 -6.98 8.49 -7.08
CA ALA A 183 -6.24 8.72 -5.85
C ALA A 183 -4.81 8.19 -6.05
N VAL A 184 -3.84 9.08 -5.94
CA VAL A 184 -2.41 8.82 -6.15
C VAL A 184 -1.71 9.12 -4.84
N GLU A 185 -1.16 8.10 -4.18
CA GLU A 185 -0.74 8.19 -2.81
C GLU A 185 0.62 7.56 -2.57
N PHE A 186 1.34 8.09 -1.62
CA PHE A 186 2.45 7.44 -0.95
C PHE A 186 2.34 7.65 0.55
N CYS A 187 2.50 6.58 1.33
CA CYS A 187 2.61 6.68 2.77
C CYS A 187 3.83 5.89 3.25
N GLY A 188 4.59 6.48 4.15
CA GLY A 188 5.81 5.86 4.65
C GLY A 188 6.33 6.53 5.91
N TYR A 189 7.45 6.00 6.40
CA TYR A 189 8.13 6.50 7.59
C TYR A 189 9.65 6.48 7.43
N PHE A 190 10.31 7.30 8.21
CA PHE A 190 11.78 7.41 8.25
C PHE A 190 12.28 7.89 9.62
N PRO A 191 13.58 7.58 9.98
CA PRO A 191 14.38 6.49 9.42
C PRO A 191 13.66 5.14 9.53
N ALA A 192 13.86 4.22 8.56
CA ALA A 192 13.18 2.93 8.58
C ALA A 192 13.55 2.07 9.80
N ASP A 193 14.81 2.16 10.23
CA ASP A 193 15.34 1.35 11.35
C ASP A 193 14.90 1.89 12.72
N ASN A 194 14.76 3.22 12.86
CA ASN A 194 14.32 3.89 14.09
C ASN A 194 13.36 5.04 13.75
N PRO A 195 12.09 4.75 13.48
CA PRO A 195 11.14 5.71 12.94
C PRO A 195 10.95 6.92 13.84
N LYS A 196 11.15 8.11 13.27
CA LYS A 196 10.89 9.40 13.90
C LYS A 196 9.63 10.05 13.36
N TYR A 197 9.38 9.91 12.08
CA TYR A 197 8.24 10.53 11.40
C TYR A 197 7.59 9.58 10.42
N SER A 198 6.25 9.67 10.36
CA SER A 198 5.42 9.08 9.30
C SER A 198 4.77 10.21 8.50
N ILE A 199 4.76 10.08 7.17
CA ILE A 199 4.19 11.08 6.26
C ILE A 199 3.30 10.37 5.25
N ILE A 200 2.19 10.99 4.91
CA ILE A 200 1.37 10.63 3.76
C ILE A 200 1.33 11.80 2.77
N VAL A 201 1.44 11.50 1.50
CA VAL A 201 1.14 12.40 0.39
C VAL A 201 0.00 11.79 -0.40
N SER A 202 -1.11 12.51 -0.55
CA SER A 202 -2.30 12.07 -1.30
C SER A 202 -2.67 13.15 -2.30
N ILE A 203 -2.83 12.76 -3.56
CA ILE A 203 -3.09 13.64 -4.70
C ILE A 203 -4.27 13.08 -5.48
N ASN A 204 -5.29 13.88 -5.75
CA ASN A 204 -6.34 13.52 -6.68
C ASN A 204 -5.99 14.02 -8.08
N LYS A 205 -5.97 13.11 -9.06
CA LYS A 205 -5.57 13.38 -10.44
C LYS A 205 -6.67 12.98 -11.42
N LYS A 206 -6.98 13.86 -12.36
CA LYS A 206 -8.08 13.66 -13.32
C LYS A 206 -7.77 12.66 -14.43
N GLU A 207 -6.51 12.54 -14.85
CA GLU A 207 -6.11 11.80 -16.04
C GLU A 207 -4.87 10.95 -15.79
N ILE A 208 -4.64 9.95 -16.63
CA ILE A 208 -3.38 9.21 -16.69
C ILE A 208 -2.30 10.04 -17.43
N PRO A 209 -0.99 9.83 -17.14
CA PRO A 209 -0.46 8.84 -16.22
C PRO A 209 -0.75 9.20 -14.76
N ALA A 210 -1.06 8.17 -13.96
CA ALA A 210 -1.27 8.27 -12.53
C ALA A 210 -0.34 7.27 -11.83
N SER A 211 0.54 7.74 -10.94
CA SER A 211 1.55 6.90 -10.30
C SER A 211 1.85 7.38 -8.89
N GLY A 212 1.55 6.55 -7.90
CA GLY A 212 1.87 6.82 -6.49
C GLY A 212 3.37 7.06 -6.27
N GLY A 213 4.24 6.26 -6.90
CA GLY A 213 5.69 6.42 -6.80
C GLY A 213 6.18 7.71 -7.42
N LEU A 214 5.89 7.92 -8.72
CA LEU A 214 6.44 9.06 -9.49
C LEU A 214 5.87 10.43 -9.11
N MET A 215 4.72 10.48 -8.42
CA MET A 215 4.08 11.73 -8.02
C MET A 215 4.14 11.90 -6.50
N ALA A 216 3.37 11.14 -5.76
CA ALA A 216 3.33 11.26 -4.31
C ALA A 216 4.65 10.84 -3.64
N GLY A 217 5.32 9.80 -4.16
CA GLY A 217 6.62 9.36 -3.66
C GLY A 217 7.74 10.39 -3.87
N ASP A 218 7.75 11.08 -5.02
CA ASP A 218 8.72 12.14 -5.27
C ASP A 218 8.54 13.33 -4.31
N VAL A 219 7.30 13.76 -4.08
CA VAL A 219 7.00 14.81 -3.09
C VAL A 219 7.40 14.36 -1.68
N PHE A 220 7.12 13.10 -1.31
CA PHE A 220 7.55 12.55 -0.04
C PHE A 220 9.07 12.62 0.12
N LYS A 221 9.83 12.21 -0.91
CA LYS A 221 11.31 12.27 -0.92
C LYS A 221 11.79 13.70 -0.66
N GLN A 222 11.25 14.68 -1.37
CA GLN A 222 11.64 16.09 -1.20
C GLN A 222 11.42 16.57 0.23
N ILE A 223 10.29 16.21 0.87
CA ILE A 223 10.03 16.54 2.27
C ILE A 223 11.06 15.88 3.19
N VAL A 224 11.33 14.59 2.98
CA VAL A 224 12.33 13.83 3.78
C VAL A 224 13.71 14.45 3.65
N ASP A 225 14.13 14.79 2.44
CA ASP A 225 15.45 15.37 2.18
C ASP A 225 15.62 16.72 2.88
N ILE A 226 14.60 17.60 2.84
CA ILE A 226 14.59 18.89 3.54
C ILE A 226 14.63 18.70 5.07
N MET A 227 13.88 17.74 5.61
CA MET A 227 13.87 17.45 7.04
C MET A 227 15.20 16.91 7.57
N ASN A 228 16.04 16.34 6.70
CA ASN A 228 17.36 15.79 7.05
C ASN A 228 18.54 16.71 6.65
N GLU A 229 18.27 17.93 6.16
CA GLU A 229 19.28 18.98 5.93
C GLU A 229 19.60 19.79 7.19
N ARG A 230 18.83 19.60 8.24
CA ARG A 230 18.97 20.28 9.53
C ARG A 230 19.53 19.30 10.55
#